data_e03117ce1a828881e6d2b643714fb72c
#
_entry.id   e03117ce1a828881e6d2b643714fb72c
#
_cell.length_a   1.000
_cell.length_b   1.000
_cell.length_c   1.000
_cell.angle_alpha   90.00
_cell.angle_beta   90.00
_cell.angle_gamma   90.00
#
_symmetry.space_group_name_H-M   'P 1'
#
loop_
_entity.id
_entity.type
_entity.pdbx_description
1 polymer ?
#
loop_
_entity_poly.entity_id
_entity_poly.type
_entity_poly.pdbx_seq_one_letter_code
_entity_poly.pdbx_strand_id
1 'polypeptide(L)'
;STSRGLGDVYKRQPKGRLTVVTGVSGSGKTTLILESLVPALAAQTAGKPLPPHVRAVEADGIAQVKLIDATPIGINVRSTVATYANVHDELRKVFARTPDARRLGYKAGDFSYNTGKLRCPVCDGTGVISLDVQFLPDVEIPCTGCRGSRYSRDADAVRHENRHGGTCTLPQLMDMDINTALTVCTDLKLVTQRLKVLQNLGLGYLTLGEETPSLSGGEAQRLKLASEMGKAQHDTVFVFDEPTIGLHPLDVRTLLGVFRTLIENGATVIVIEHDLDVIRSADYLIDMGPGGGEEGGRVVACGTPAEVKRNPESRTGKFI
;
A
#
# COMPACT_ATOMS: atom_id res chain seq x y z
N SER A 1 -27.87 -18.45 -7.36
CA SER A 1 -26.88 -18.99 -6.45
C SER A 1 -27.38 -18.86 -5.02
N THR A 2 -27.97 -19.94 -4.51
CA THR A 2 -28.38 -20.02 -3.12
C THR A 2 -27.18 -20.16 -2.24
N SER A 3 -26.76 -19.07 -1.62
CA SER A 3 -25.86 -19.11 -0.47
C SER A 3 -26.56 -19.85 0.66
N ARG A 4 -26.31 -21.14 0.79
CA ARG A 4 -26.66 -21.88 2.00
C ARG A 4 -25.81 -21.32 3.13
N GLY A 5 -26.49 -20.79 4.13
CA GLY A 5 -25.95 -20.00 5.20
C GLY A 5 -24.66 -20.56 5.81
N LEU A 6 -23.70 -19.68 5.95
CA LEU A 6 -22.65 -19.80 6.96
C LEU A 6 -23.37 -20.04 8.29
N GLY A 7 -23.32 -21.26 8.81
CA GLY A 7 -23.84 -21.55 10.14
C GLY A 7 -23.23 -20.61 11.15
N ASP A 8 -23.89 -20.37 12.26
CA ASP A 8 -23.50 -19.41 13.30
C ASP A 8 -22.02 -19.56 13.70
N VAL A 9 -21.15 -18.87 13.00
CA VAL A 9 -19.72 -18.86 13.30
C VAL A 9 -19.43 -17.69 14.20
N TYR A 10 -19.48 -17.91 15.49
CA TYR A 10 -18.97 -16.99 16.49
C TYR A 10 -17.44 -16.90 16.35
N LYS A 11 -16.95 -15.73 15.97
CA LYS A 11 -15.51 -15.48 15.87
C LYS A 11 -15.14 -14.32 16.78
N ARG A 12 -14.38 -14.63 17.80
CA ARG A 12 -13.66 -13.64 18.60
C ARG A 12 -12.25 -13.52 18.07
N GLN A 13 -11.92 -12.41 17.45
CA GLN A 13 -10.55 -12.11 17.04
C GLN A 13 -9.90 -11.23 18.10
N PRO A 14 -8.68 -11.57 18.55
CA PRO A 14 -7.97 -10.73 19.49
C PRO A 14 -7.54 -9.42 18.82
N LYS A 15 -7.82 -8.29 19.48
CA LYS A 15 -7.30 -6.97 19.08
C LYS A 15 -5.79 -6.86 19.31
N GLY A 16 -5.13 -5.98 18.54
CA GLY A 16 -3.72 -5.68 18.72
C GLY A 16 -2.82 -6.87 18.42
N ARG A 17 -3.20 -7.72 17.47
CA ARG A 17 -2.49 -8.94 17.09
C ARG A 17 -2.56 -9.19 15.60
N LEU A 18 -1.66 -10.06 15.12
CA LEU A 18 -1.66 -10.59 13.77
C LEU A 18 -2.61 -11.79 13.69
N THR A 19 -3.75 -11.61 13.03
CA THR A 19 -4.66 -12.71 12.69
C THR A 19 -4.50 -13.08 11.23
N VAL A 20 -4.22 -14.35 10.96
CA VAL A 20 -4.13 -14.85 9.58
C VAL A 20 -5.32 -15.74 9.27
N VAL A 21 -6.00 -15.47 8.16
CA VAL A 21 -7.10 -16.26 7.63
C VAL A 21 -6.57 -17.08 6.46
N THR A 22 -6.55 -18.37 6.63
CA THR A 22 -5.99 -19.32 5.67
C THR A 22 -7.00 -20.40 5.28
N GLY A 23 -6.60 -21.33 4.47
CA GLY A 23 -7.44 -22.44 3.97
C GLY A 23 -7.31 -22.62 2.47
N VAL A 24 -7.83 -23.72 1.94
CA VAL A 24 -7.73 -24.06 0.51
C VAL A 24 -8.38 -22.99 -0.37
N SER A 25 -8.02 -22.96 -1.66
CA SER A 25 -8.65 -22.05 -2.62
C SER A 25 -10.14 -22.31 -2.70
N GLY A 26 -10.95 -21.25 -2.78
CA GLY A 26 -12.42 -21.35 -2.80
C GLY A 26 -13.07 -21.71 -1.46
N SER A 27 -12.33 -21.77 -0.35
CA SER A 27 -12.90 -22.10 0.98
C SER A 27 -13.72 -20.98 1.62
N GLY A 28 -13.85 -19.80 0.98
CA GLY A 28 -14.68 -18.70 1.47
C GLY A 28 -13.95 -17.64 2.28
N LYS A 29 -12.59 -17.59 2.25
CA LYS A 29 -11.80 -16.57 2.95
C LYS A 29 -12.18 -15.14 2.55
N THR A 30 -12.21 -14.88 1.24
CA THR A 30 -12.58 -13.57 0.67
C THR A 30 -14.01 -13.18 1.08
N THR A 31 -14.97 -14.10 0.95
CA THR A 31 -16.36 -13.86 1.36
C THR A 31 -16.47 -13.54 2.85
N LEU A 32 -15.73 -14.27 3.69
CA LEU A 32 -15.74 -14.01 5.13
C LEU A 32 -15.17 -12.64 5.47
N ILE A 33 -14.02 -12.29 4.91
CA ILE A 33 -13.28 -11.10 5.31
C ILE A 33 -13.68 -9.89 4.48
N LEU A 34 -13.59 -9.97 3.14
CA LEU A 34 -13.80 -8.80 2.28
C LEU A 34 -15.27 -8.50 2.02
N GLU A 35 -16.13 -9.54 1.92
CA GLU A 35 -17.55 -9.34 1.64
C GLU A 35 -18.41 -9.26 2.91
N SER A 36 -17.91 -9.74 4.06
CA SER A 36 -18.67 -9.75 5.31
C SER A 36 -18.05 -8.88 6.40
N LEU A 37 -16.84 -9.20 6.88
CA LEU A 37 -16.23 -8.51 8.02
C LEU A 37 -15.90 -7.05 7.72
N VAL A 38 -15.21 -6.76 6.62
CA VAL A 38 -14.79 -5.39 6.26
C VAL A 38 -16.01 -4.47 6.07
N PRO A 39 -17.03 -4.84 5.27
CA PRO A 39 -18.23 -4.02 5.14
C PRO A 39 -19.02 -3.88 6.44
N ALA A 40 -19.06 -4.91 7.28
CA ALA A 40 -19.76 -4.85 8.57
C ALA A 40 -19.07 -3.89 9.55
N LEU A 41 -17.73 -3.94 9.66
CA LEU A 41 -16.96 -3.00 10.47
C LEU A 41 -17.10 -1.57 9.94
N ALA A 42 -17.04 -1.37 8.63
CA ALA A 42 -17.24 -0.06 8.02
C ALA A 42 -18.67 0.48 8.26
N ALA A 43 -19.67 -0.37 8.20
CA ALA A 43 -21.05 0.00 8.49
C ALA A 43 -21.22 0.39 9.96
N GLN A 44 -20.68 -0.41 10.89
CA GLN A 44 -20.74 -0.12 12.33
C GLN A 44 -20.05 1.20 12.67
N THR A 45 -18.85 1.44 12.18
CA THR A 45 -18.11 2.69 12.44
C THR A 45 -18.79 3.92 11.83
N ALA A 46 -19.55 3.74 10.73
CA ALA A 46 -20.30 4.81 10.08
C ALA A 46 -21.75 4.95 10.60
N GLY A 47 -22.19 4.12 11.56
CA GLY A 47 -23.57 4.09 12.02
C GLY A 47 -24.59 3.68 10.95
N LYS A 48 -24.19 2.87 9.98
CA LYS A 48 -25.01 2.39 8.87
C LYS A 48 -25.54 0.97 9.13
N PRO A 49 -26.61 0.55 8.44
CA PRO A 49 -27.09 -0.84 8.51
C PRO A 49 -26.01 -1.83 8.08
N LEU A 50 -25.96 -2.98 8.76
CA LEU A 50 -25.06 -4.07 8.40
C LEU A 50 -25.43 -4.67 7.03
N PRO A 51 -24.48 -5.32 6.34
CA PRO A 51 -24.79 -6.11 5.13
C PRO A 51 -25.89 -7.15 5.42
N PRO A 52 -26.83 -7.43 4.48
CA PRO A 52 -27.99 -8.28 4.73
C PRO A 52 -27.67 -9.70 5.22
N HIS A 53 -26.49 -10.21 4.87
CA HIS A 53 -26.03 -11.55 5.26
C HIS A 53 -25.24 -11.57 6.58
N VAL A 54 -24.97 -10.38 7.19
CA VAL A 54 -24.30 -10.26 8.48
C VAL A 54 -25.32 -9.97 9.56
N ARG A 55 -25.49 -10.93 10.48
CA ARG A 55 -26.47 -10.81 11.56
C ARG A 55 -26.07 -9.81 12.65
N ALA A 56 -24.81 -9.85 13.03
CA ALA A 56 -24.22 -8.94 14.04
C ALA A 56 -22.71 -8.85 13.85
N VAL A 57 -22.14 -7.73 14.28
CA VAL A 57 -20.70 -7.53 14.47
C VAL A 57 -20.47 -6.84 15.80
N GLU A 58 -19.56 -7.36 16.60
CA GLU A 58 -19.12 -6.76 17.88
C GLU A 58 -17.67 -6.33 17.71
N ALA A 59 -17.43 -5.03 17.72
CA ALA A 59 -16.12 -4.46 17.44
C ALA A 59 -15.87 -3.23 18.32
N ASP A 60 -15.97 -3.43 19.64
CA ASP A 60 -15.77 -2.35 20.60
C ASP A 60 -14.37 -1.76 20.51
N GLY A 61 -14.30 -0.42 20.45
CA GLY A 61 -13.05 0.34 20.33
C GLY A 61 -12.35 0.14 18.98
N ILE A 62 -13.08 -0.17 17.88
CA ILE A 62 -12.59 -0.05 16.52
C ILE A 62 -13.16 1.24 15.91
N ALA A 63 -12.26 2.16 15.57
CA ALA A 63 -12.62 3.45 14.99
C ALA A 63 -12.54 3.43 13.45
N GLN A 64 -11.67 2.61 12.87
CA GLN A 64 -11.44 2.54 11.43
C GLN A 64 -11.14 1.13 10.96
N VAL A 65 -11.57 0.81 9.73
CA VAL A 65 -11.13 -0.37 8.98
C VAL A 65 -10.48 0.09 7.67
N LYS A 66 -9.32 -0.45 7.35
CA LYS A 66 -8.55 -0.13 6.15
C LYS A 66 -8.22 -1.40 5.40
N LEU A 67 -8.77 -1.50 4.20
CA LEU A 67 -8.44 -2.59 3.28
C LEU A 67 -7.21 -2.18 2.46
N ILE A 68 -6.20 -3.02 2.50
CA ILE A 68 -4.97 -2.90 1.72
C ILE A 68 -4.93 -4.09 0.75
N ASP A 69 -5.42 -3.88 -0.44
CA ASP A 69 -5.56 -4.87 -1.50
C ASP A 69 -4.73 -4.51 -2.74
N ALA A 70 -4.67 -5.42 -3.70
CA ALA A 70 -3.93 -5.28 -4.94
C ALA A 70 -4.66 -4.44 -6.02
N THR A 71 -5.78 -3.79 -5.69
CA THR A 71 -6.47 -2.92 -6.65
C THR A 71 -5.57 -1.74 -7.07
N PRO A 72 -5.59 -1.34 -8.34
CA PRO A 72 -4.78 -0.22 -8.81
C PRO A 72 -4.99 1.07 -7.99
N ILE A 73 -3.93 1.82 -7.81
CA ILE A 73 -3.98 3.14 -7.17
C ILE A 73 -4.41 4.18 -8.21
N GLY A 74 -5.72 4.37 -8.32
CA GLY A 74 -6.26 5.39 -9.23
C GLY A 74 -5.98 5.11 -10.71
N ILE A 75 -6.59 5.94 -11.55
CA ILE A 75 -6.41 5.92 -13.02
C ILE A 75 -5.70 7.19 -13.51
N ASN A 76 -5.21 8.02 -12.60
CA ASN A 76 -4.66 9.32 -12.94
C ASN A 76 -3.15 9.25 -13.10
N VAL A 77 -2.68 9.40 -14.33
CA VAL A 77 -1.25 9.48 -14.72
C VAL A 77 -0.47 10.60 -13.99
N ARG A 78 -1.17 11.53 -13.35
CA ARG A 78 -0.56 12.59 -12.53
C ARG A 78 -0.18 12.12 -11.12
N SER A 79 -0.64 10.93 -10.69
CA SER A 79 -0.22 10.33 -9.43
C SER A 79 1.07 9.54 -9.63
N THR A 80 2.08 9.83 -8.83
CA THR A 80 3.37 9.11 -8.84
C THR A 80 3.66 8.48 -7.50
N VAL A 81 4.62 7.56 -7.46
CA VAL A 81 5.13 6.95 -6.21
C VAL A 81 5.46 8.03 -5.18
N ALA A 82 6.19 9.07 -5.59
CA ALA A 82 6.57 10.17 -4.69
C ALA A 82 5.38 10.97 -4.17
N THR A 83 4.35 11.23 -5.00
CA THR A 83 3.16 11.97 -4.53
C THR A 83 2.31 11.12 -3.60
N TYR A 84 2.11 9.87 -3.94
CA TYR A 84 1.29 8.97 -3.12
C TYR A 84 1.92 8.69 -1.75
N ALA A 85 3.24 8.54 -1.69
CA ALA A 85 4.00 8.38 -0.44
C ALA A 85 4.25 9.71 0.30
N ASN A 86 3.71 10.83 -0.17
CA ASN A 86 3.93 12.18 0.36
C ASN A 86 5.40 12.64 0.38
N VAL A 87 6.27 12.03 -0.41
CA VAL A 87 7.69 12.42 -0.56
C VAL A 87 7.79 13.71 -1.36
N HIS A 88 7.03 13.81 -2.46
CA HIS A 88 7.03 14.97 -3.34
C HIS A 88 6.68 16.28 -2.62
N ASP A 89 5.71 16.26 -1.72
CA ASP A 89 5.32 17.45 -0.96
C ASP A 89 6.43 17.95 -0.03
N GLU A 90 7.20 17.04 0.57
CA GLU A 90 8.36 17.43 1.37
C GLU A 90 9.50 17.96 0.49
N LEU A 91 9.76 17.33 -0.66
CA LEU A 91 10.75 17.81 -1.61
C LEU A 91 10.43 19.23 -2.10
N ARG A 92 9.17 19.51 -2.44
CA ARG A 92 8.74 20.88 -2.84
C ARG A 92 9.07 21.92 -1.78
N LYS A 93 8.86 21.60 -0.49
CA LYS A 93 9.20 22.49 0.63
C LYS A 93 10.70 22.70 0.77
N VAL A 94 11.49 21.65 0.54
CA VAL A 94 12.95 21.71 0.58
C VAL A 94 13.46 22.59 -0.56
N PHE A 95 13.06 22.32 -1.80
CA PHE A 95 13.53 23.07 -2.96
C PHE A 95 13.13 24.55 -2.88
N ALA A 96 11.95 24.88 -2.37
CA ALA A 96 11.53 26.27 -2.18
C ALA A 96 12.40 27.06 -1.17
N ARG A 97 13.16 26.36 -0.33
CA ARG A 97 14.06 26.99 0.67
C ARG A 97 15.50 27.18 0.17
N THR A 98 15.84 26.65 -1.00
CA THR A 98 17.18 26.80 -1.57
C THR A 98 17.48 28.25 -1.92
N PRO A 99 18.77 28.65 -1.94
CA PRO A 99 19.18 30.00 -2.38
C PRO A 99 18.69 30.34 -3.79
N ASP A 100 18.74 29.37 -4.72
CA ASP A 100 18.30 29.55 -6.10
C ASP A 100 16.80 29.84 -6.19
N ALA A 101 15.96 29.07 -5.47
CA ALA A 101 14.51 29.28 -5.46
C ALA A 101 14.16 30.68 -4.92
N ARG A 102 14.82 31.10 -3.84
CA ARG A 102 14.62 32.44 -3.26
C ARG A 102 14.99 33.53 -4.23
N ARG A 103 16.16 33.42 -4.91
CA ARG A 103 16.64 34.37 -5.91
C ARG A 103 15.68 34.47 -7.11
N LEU A 104 15.10 33.34 -7.53
CA LEU A 104 14.16 33.28 -8.66
C LEU A 104 12.69 33.52 -8.25
N GLY A 105 12.41 33.68 -6.96
CA GLY A 105 11.07 33.96 -6.44
C GLY A 105 10.14 32.75 -6.42
N TYR A 106 10.66 31.52 -6.50
CA TYR A 106 9.84 30.30 -6.49
C TYR A 106 9.44 29.90 -5.07
N LYS A 107 8.19 29.48 -4.92
CA LYS A 107 7.57 28.96 -3.70
C LYS A 107 7.29 27.46 -3.84
N ALA A 108 6.95 26.77 -2.76
CA ALA A 108 6.67 25.34 -2.77
C ALA A 108 5.55 24.93 -3.77
N GLY A 109 4.58 25.80 -3.99
CA GLY A 109 3.52 25.58 -5.00
C GLY A 109 4.04 25.53 -6.43
N ASP A 110 5.08 26.33 -6.74
CA ASP A 110 5.64 26.41 -8.09
C ASP A 110 6.34 25.11 -8.53
N PHE A 111 6.78 24.29 -7.58
CA PHE A 111 7.37 22.97 -7.80
C PHE A 111 6.34 21.84 -7.99
N SER A 112 5.05 22.14 -7.98
CA SER A 112 4.03 21.14 -8.33
C SER A 112 3.98 20.94 -9.84
N TYR A 113 4.27 19.74 -10.33
CA TYR A 113 4.10 19.43 -11.75
C TYR A 113 2.61 19.36 -12.18
N ASN A 114 1.67 19.38 -11.23
CA ASN A 114 0.23 19.40 -11.53
C ASN A 114 -0.32 20.83 -11.74
N THR A 115 0.16 21.79 -10.93
CA THR A 115 -0.42 23.15 -10.90
C THR A 115 0.61 24.25 -10.81
N GLY A 116 1.90 23.91 -10.64
CA GLY A 116 2.98 24.88 -10.41
C GLY A 116 3.49 25.53 -11.70
N LYS A 117 4.22 26.64 -11.54
CA LYS A 117 4.82 27.38 -12.66
C LYS A 117 5.93 26.60 -13.36
N LEU A 118 6.60 25.70 -12.63
CA LEU A 118 7.72 24.89 -13.13
C LEU A 118 7.26 23.60 -13.83
N ARG A 119 5.96 23.39 -14.04
CA ARG A 119 5.45 22.26 -14.81
C ARG A 119 5.82 22.40 -16.28
N CYS A 120 5.97 21.30 -16.97
CA CYS A 120 6.23 21.27 -18.40
C CYS A 120 5.04 21.88 -19.17
N PRO A 121 5.24 22.92 -19.99
CA PRO A 121 4.14 23.54 -20.74
C PRO A 121 3.70 22.69 -21.95
N VAL A 122 4.50 21.71 -22.39
CA VAL A 122 4.19 20.87 -23.56
C VAL A 122 3.19 19.77 -23.19
N CYS A 123 3.44 19.05 -22.08
CA CYS A 123 2.57 17.97 -21.61
C CYS A 123 1.71 18.37 -20.42
N ASP A 124 1.73 19.59 -20.01
CA ASP A 124 1.01 20.10 -18.84
C ASP A 124 1.28 19.30 -17.56
N GLY A 125 2.53 18.78 -17.42
CA GLY A 125 2.99 18.05 -16.26
C GLY A 125 2.59 16.56 -16.21
N THR A 126 2.04 15.99 -17.27
CA THR A 126 1.75 14.55 -17.35
C THR A 126 3.02 13.71 -17.57
N GLY A 127 4.05 14.29 -18.19
CA GLY A 127 5.27 13.55 -18.58
C GLY A 127 5.14 12.84 -19.92
N VAL A 128 3.92 12.60 -20.38
CA VAL A 128 3.59 11.85 -21.60
C VAL A 128 2.73 12.69 -22.54
N ILE A 129 2.70 12.30 -23.81
CA ILE A 129 1.79 12.83 -24.83
C ILE A 129 1.01 11.63 -25.36
N SER A 130 -0.32 11.70 -25.28
CA SER A 130 -1.20 10.72 -25.90
C SER A 130 -1.32 11.00 -27.39
N LEU A 131 -1.09 9.99 -28.20
CA LEU A 131 -1.29 10.01 -29.65
C LEU A 131 -2.59 9.27 -29.95
N ASP A 132 -3.58 9.99 -30.46
CA ASP A 132 -4.80 9.39 -31.00
C ASP A 132 -4.44 8.71 -32.34
N VAL A 133 -4.39 7.40 -32.33
CA VAL A 133 -4.16 6.59 -33.54
C VAL A 133 -5.50 5.96 -33.92
N GLN A 134 -6.12 6.43 -35.00
CA GLN A 134 -7.40 5.89 -35.49
C GLN A 134 -7.43 4.35 -35.49
N PHE A 135 -8.44 3.77 -34.83
CA PHE A 135 -8.68 2.32 -34.70
C PHE A 135 -7.72 1.55 -33.78
N LEU A 136 -6.81 2.21 -33.04
CA LEU A 136 -5.96 1.58 -32.05
C LEU A 136 -6.18 2.28 -30.68
N PRO A 137 -5.87 1.60 -29.56
CA PRO A 137 -5.80 2.28 -28.26
C PRO A 137 -4.81 3.45 -28.31
N ASP A 138 -5.11 4.54 -27.59
CA ASP A 138 -4.21 5.68 -27.46
C ASP A 138 -2.79 5.20 -27.07
N VAL A 139 -1.80 5.66 -27.81
CA VAL A 139 -0.39 5.37 -27.53
C VAL A 139 0.22 6.52 -26.77
N GLU A 140 0.65 6.27 -25.55
CA GLU A 140 1.38 7.25 -24.75
C GLU A 140 2.87 7.20 -25.05
N ILE A 141 3.46 8.34 -25.41
CA ILE A 141 4.89 8.50 -25.62
C ILE A 141 5.48 9.50 -24.63
N PRO A 142 6.75 9.37 -24.21
CA PRO A 142 7.39 10.38 -23.38
C PRO A 142 7.33 11.75 -24.02
N CYS A 143 6.97 12.78 -23.27
CA CYS A 143 6.89 14.15 -23.73
C CYS A 143 8.25 14.61 -24.30
N THR A 144 8.26 15.12 -25.53
CA THR A 144 9.47 15.60 -26.21
C THR A 144 10.06 16.86 -25.54
N GLY A 145 9.24 17.65 -24.86
CA GLY A 145 9.67 18.86 -24.16
C GLY A 145 10.42 18.58 -22.87
N CYS A 146 9.91 17.67 -22.02
CA CYS A 146 10.48 17.36 -20.71
C CYS A 146 11.10 15.94 -20.61
N ARG A 147 10.98 15.11 -21.65
CA ARG A 147 11.50 13.73 -21.69
C ARG A 147 11.00 12.88 -20.52
N GLY A 148 9.74 13.06 -20.12
CA GLY A 148 9.14 12.33 -19.02
C GLY A 148 9.26 12.99 -17.63
N SER A 149 10.15 13.97 -17.44
CA SER A 149 10.41 14.58 -16.13
C SER A 149 9.24 15.39 -15.54
N ARG A 150 8.22 15.74 -16.35
CA ARG A 150 7.04 16.53 -15.98
C ARG A 150 7.31 18.00 -15.72
N TYR A 151 8.56 18.42 -15.70
CA TYR A 151 9.01 19.78 -15.38
C TYR A 151 9.50 20.54 -16.61
N SER A 152 9.39 21.88 -16.57
CA SER A 152 10.07 22.76 -17.51
C SER A 152 11.57 22.77 -17.21
N ARG A 153 12.36 23.21 -18.20
CA ARG A 153 13.80 23.39 -18.04
C ARG A 153 14.18 24.39 -16.94
N ASP A 154 13.29 25.31 -16.60
CA ASP A 154 13.52 26.27 -15.52
C ASP A 154 13.67 25.60 -14.16
N ALA A 155 13.10 24.41 -13.98
CA ALA A 155 13.26 23.63 -12.74
C ALA A 155 14.71 23.19 -12.51
N ASP A 156 15.51 23.03 -13.56
CA ASP A 156 16.92 22.63 -13.48
C ASP A 156 17.83 23.79 -12.97
N ALA A 157 17.32 25.03 -12.96
CA ALA A 157 18.02 26.16 -12.40
C ALA A 157 17.98 26.18 -10.87
N VAL A 158 17.15 25.36 -10.24
CA VAL A 158 17.03 25.27 -8.78
C VAL A 158 17.70 23.98 -8.28
N ARG A 159 18.76 24.13 -7.53
CA ARG A 159 19.58 23.01 -7.02
C ARG A 159 19.51 22.92 -5.50
N HIS A 160 19.43 21.70 -5.03
CA HIS A 160 19.65 21.37 -3.64
C HIS A 160 21.07 20.81 -3.49
N GLU A 161 21.84 21.36 -2.59
CA GLU A 161 23.16 20.86 -2.22
C GLU A 161 23.05 20.05 -0.93
N ASN A 162 23.47 18.80 -0.97
CA ASN A 162 23.50 17.95 0.20
C ASN A 162 24.79 18.19 1.05
N ARG A 163 24.81 17.66 2.27
CA ARG A 163 25.94 17.85 3.21
C ARG A 163 27.29 17.34 2.71
N HIS A 164 27.31 16.54 1.66
CA HIS A 164 28.51 15.95 1.07
C HIS A 164 28.96 16.69 -0.20
N GLY A 165 28.38 17.85 -0.49
CA GLY A 165 28.68 18.67 -1.66
C GLY A 165 28.08 18.20 -2.97
N GLY A 166 27.26 17.16 -2.94
CA GLY A 166 26.50 16.72 -4.12
C GLY A 166 25.30 17.64 -4.37
N THR A 167 25.07 17.97 -5.62
CA THR A 167 23.93 18.81 -6.03
C THR A 167 22.96 18.02 -6.87
N CYS A 168 21.65 18.27 -6.68
CA CYS A 168 20.59 17.67 -7.51
C CYS A 168 19.45 18.66 -7.73
N THR A 169 18.72 18.48 -8.80
CA THR A 169 17.47 19.19 -9.10
C THR A 169 16.26 18.32 -8.74
N LEU A 170 15.08 18.92 -8.59
CA LEU A 170 13.86 18.14 -8.32
C LEU A 170 13.53 17.18 -9.46
N PRO A 171 13.60 17.57 -10.77
CA PRO A 171 13.44 16.61 -11.86
C PRO A 171 14.39 15.42 -11.76
N GLN A 172 15.68 15.64 -11.46
CA GLN A 172 16.64 14.55 -11.30
C GLN A 172 16.29 13.61 -10.15
N LEU A 173 15.79 14.12 -9.01
CA LEU A 173 15.32 13.27 -7.92
C LEU A 173 14.11 12.44 -8.31
N MET A 174 13.19 13.01 -9.09
CA MET A 174 12.01 12.27 -9.55
C MET A 174 12.36 11.12 -10.50
N ASP A 175 13.48 11.23 -11.22
CA ASP A 175 13.98 10.16 -12.12
C ASP A 175 14.81 9.09 -11.38
N MET A 176 15.16 9.32 -10.10
CA MET A 176 15.92 8.34 -9.32
C MET A 176 15.01 7.25 -8.76
N ASP A 177 15.54 6.03 -8.70
CA ASP A 177 14.96 4.99 -7.86
C ASP A 177 15.10 5.34 -6.36
N ILE A 178 14.26 4.74 -5.53
CA ILE A 178 14.20 5.03 -4.09
C ILE A 178 15.54 4.74 -3.39
N ASN A 179 16.26 3.66 -3.78
CA ASN A 179 17.55 3.33 -3.17
C ASN A 179 18.59 4.40 -3.49
N THR A 180 18.67 4.87 -4.74
CA THR A 180 19.53 5.97 -5.15
C THR A 180 19.16 7.28 -4.47
N ALA A 181 17.88 7.62 -4.43
CA ALA A 181 17.37 8.82 -3.76
C ALA A 181 17.74 8.85 -2.26
N LEU A 182 17.74 7.69 -1.58
CA LEU A 182 18.20 7.57 -0.19
C LEU A 182 19.65 7.98 0.01
N THR A 183 20.53 7.72 -0.97
CA THR A 183 21.95 8.12 -0.87
C THR A 183 22.15 9.62 -1.08
N VAL A 184 21.26 10.25 -1.85
CA VAL A 184 21.32 11.69 -2.17
C VAL A 184 20.65 12.54 -1.10
N CYS A 185 19.52 12.08 -0.55
CA CYS A 185 18.69 12.83 0.39
C CYS A 185 19.08 12.64 1.87
N THR A 186 20.33 12.31 2.19
CA THR A 186 20.78 11.94 3.55
C THR A 186 20.57 13.03 4.60
N ASP A 187 20.56 14.29 4.21
CA ASP A 187 20.32 15.47 5.06
C ASP A 187 18.84 15.83 5.21
N LEU A 188 17.95 15.23 4.43
CA LEU A 188 16.52 15.49 4.40
C LEU A 188 15.75 14.50 5.28
N LYS A 189 15.76 14.71 6.59
CA LYS A 189 15.25 13.75 7.61
C LYS A 189 13.87 13.18 7.28
N LEU A 190 12.88 14.02 6.94
CA LEU A 190 11.51 13.56 6.66
C LEU A 190 11.44 12.78 5.34
N VAL A 191 12.14 13.23 4.30
CA VAL A 191 12.24 12.54 3.02
C VAL A 191 12.86 11.17 3.21
N THR A 192 14.04 11.12 3.86
CA THR A 192 14.77 9.88 4.15
C THR A 192 13.91 8.89 4.94
N GLN A 193 13.16 9.37 5.93
CA GLN A 193 12.27 8.51 6.72
C GLN A 193 11.19 7.86 5.85
N ARG A 194 10.56 8.62 4.95
CA ARG A 194 9.53 8.10 4.03
C ARG A 194 10.12 7.15 2.98
N LEU A 195 11.30 7.49 2.43
CA LEU A 195 11.99 6.62 1.48
C LEU A 195 12.40 5.29 2.10
N LYS A 196 12.85 5.29 3.38
CA LYS A 196 13.15 4.05 4.11
C LYS A 196 11.93 3.16 4.32
N VAL A 197 10.75 3.73 4.55
CA VAL A 197 9.50 2.95 4.61
C VAL A 197 9.25 2.24 3.29
N LEU A 198 9.38 2.95 2.16
CA LEU A 198 9.23 2.36 0.83
C LEU A 198 10.27 1.27 0.56
N GLN A 199 11.54 1.53 0.89
CA GLN A 199 12.62 0.54 0.76
C GLN A 199 12.34 -0.71 1.59
N ASN A 200 11.93 -0.54 2.85
CA ASN A 200 11.59 -1.66 3.76
C ASN A 200 10.38 -2.47 3.26
N LEU A 201 9.53 -1.91 2.42
CA LEU A 201 8.43 -2.62 1.78
C LEU A 201 8.83 -3.27 0.45
N GLY A 202 10.13 -3.34 0.12
CA GLY A 202 10.62 -3.93 -1.11
C GLY A 202 10.35 -3.10 -2.36
N LEU A 203 10.09 -1.79 -2.21
CA LEU A 203 9.83 -0.86 -3.32
C LEU A 203 11.05 -0.03 -3.71
N GLY A 204 12.23 -0.39 -3.21
CA GLY A 204 13.46 0.38 -3.39
C GLY A 204 13.91 0.61 -4.84
N TYR A 205 13.48 -0.26 -5.74
CA TYR A 205 13.79 -0.19 -7.17
C TYR A 205 12.85 0.72 -7.98
N LEU A 206 11.68 1.10 -7.44
CA LEU A 206 10.75 2.00 -8.12
C LEU A 206 11.32 3.40 -8.21
N THR A 207 11.09 4.08 -9.33
CA THR A 207 11.43 5.50 -9.46
C THR A 207 10.43 6.37 -8.73
N LEU A 208 10.88 7.52 -8.20
CA LEU A 208 9.99 8.46 -7.51
C LEU A 208 8.92 9.03 -8.43
N GLY A 209 9.27 9.23 -9.71
CA GLY A 209 8.36 9.75 -10.75
C GLY A 209 7.49 8.70 -11.40
N GLU A 210 7.62 7.42 -11.06
CA GLU A 210 6.84 6.35 -11.65
C GLU A 210 5.36 6.51 -11.38
N GLU A 211 4.54 6.31 -12.42
CA GLU A 211 3.10 6.51 -12.36
C GLU A 211 2.42 5.40 -11.56
N THR A 212 1.49 5.76 -10.67
CA THR A 212 0.81 4.75 -9.86
C THR A 212 -0.06 3.78 -10.65
N PRO A 213 -0.64 4.13 -11.82
CA PRO A 213 -1.37 3.16 -12.65
C PRO A 213 -0.48 2.08 -13.31
N SER A 214 0.83 2.33 -13.46
CA SER A 214 1.77 1.36 -14.06
C SER A 214 2.21 0.28 -13.09
N LEU A 215 1.96 0.46 -11.79
CA LEU A 215 2.39 -0.45 -10.74
C LEU A 215 1.63 -1.79 -10.81
N SER A 216 2.36 -2.88 -10.58
CA SER A 216 1.75 -4.17 -10.33
C SER A 216 0.84 -4.16 -9.10
N GLY A 217 -0.10 -5.10 -8.99
CA GLY A 217 -1.00 -5.18 -7.85
C GLY A 217 -0.27 -5.23 -6.51
N GLY A 218 0.82 -6.01 -6.41
CA GLY A 218 1.62 -6.09 -5.18
C GLY A 218 2.36 -4.80 -4.84
N GLU A 219 2.89 -4.08 -5.85
CA GLU A 219 3.51 -2.76 -5.65
C GLU A 219 2.49 -1.73 -5.18
N ALA A 220 1.32 -1.69 -5.83
CA ALA A 220 0.22 -0.82 -5.44
C ALA A 220 -0.22 -1.07 -4.00
N GLN A 221 -0.35 -2.33 -3.60
CA GLN A 221 -0.70 -2.73 -2.24
C GLN A 221 0.34 -2.25 -1.22
N ARG A 222 1.63 -2.48 -1.49
CA ARG A 222 2.71 -2.04 -0.60
C ARG A 222 2.83 -0.50 -0.54
N LEU A 223 2.58 0.19 -1.65
CA LEU A 223 2.55 1.64 -1.67
C LEU A 223 1.37 2.22 -0.87
N LYS A 224 0.18 1.57 -0.93
CA LYS A 224 -0.96 1.90 -0.04
C LYS A 224 -0.56 1.77 1.43
N LEU A 225 0.11 0.67 1.78
CA LEU A 225 0.61 0.46 3.14
C LEU A 225 1.61 1.54 3.56
N ALA A 226 2.57 1.88 2.69
CA ALA A 226 3.54 2.95 2.95
C ALA A 226 2.87 4.29 3.28
N SER A 227 1.77 4.62 2.59
CA SER A 227 1.03 5.86 2.81
C SER A 227 0.32 5.92 4.16
N GLU A 228 0.07 4.76 4.78
CA GLU A 228 -0.55 4.66 6.10
C GLU A 228 0.48 4.65 7.24
N MET A 229 1.74 4.33 6.93
CA MET A 229 2.81 4.36 7.93
C MET A 229 3.03 5.79 8.44
N GLY A 230 3.16 5.94 9.76
CA GLY A 230 3.35 7.24 10.41
C GLY A 230 2.07 8.03 10.72
N LYS A 231 0.89 7.50 10.37
CA LYS A 231 -0.40 8.01 10.85
C LYS A 231 -0.75 7.38 12.21
N ALA A 232 -1.68 7.98 12.96
CA ALA A 232 -2.22 7.35 14.15
C ALA A 232 -2.96 6.06 13.77
N GLN A 233 -2.64 4.95 14.47
CA GLN A 233 -3.11 3.61 14.13
C GLN A 233 -3.94 2.96 15.24
N HIS A 234 -4.07 3.64 16.38
CA HIS A 234 -4.90 3.17 17.47
C HIS A 234 -6.34 2.91 16.99
N ASP A 235 -6.89 1.79 17.43
CA ASP A 235 -8.24 1.37 17.10
C ASP A 235 -8.53 1.20 15.60
N THR A 236 -7.47 1.00 14.79
CA THR A 236 -7.56 0.73 13.36
C THR A 236 -7.38 -0.77 13.10
N VAL A 237 -8.27 -1.34 12.29
CA VAL A 237 -8.10 -2.68 11.72
C VAL A 237 -7.55 -2.55 10.31
N PHE A 238 -6.36 -3.09 10.08
CA PHE A 238 -5.80 -3.26 8.75
C PHE A 238 -6.13 -4.65 8.23
N VAL A 239 -6.68 -4.73 7.05
CA VAL A 239 -6.99 -5.99 6.36
C VAL A 239 -6.15 -6.06 5.09
N PHE A 240 -5.40 -7.15 4.94
CA PHE A 240 -4.56 -7.42 3.78
C PHE A 240 -5.07 -8.64 3.03
N ASP A 241 -5.14 -8.53 1.71
CA ASP A 241 -5.52 -9.63 0.83
C ASP A 241 -4.29 -10.09 0.05
N GLU A 242 -3.77 -11.28 0.41
CA GLU A 242 -2.62 -11.96 -0.19
C GLU A 242 -1.39 -11.04 -0.41
N PRO A 243 -0.89 -10.35 0.61
CA PRO A 243 0.16 -9.34 0.46
C PRO A 243 1.54 -9.88 0.10
N THR A 244 1.73 -11.21 0.12
CA THR A 244 3.00 -11.84 -0.26
C THR A 244 3.11 -12.15 -1.75
N ILE A 245 2.04 -11.95 -2.52
CA ILE A 245 2.09 -12.22 -3.97
C ILE A 245 3.22 -11.45 -4.65
N GLY A 246 4.10 -12.20 -5.33
CA GLY A 246 5.24 -11.65 -6.07
C GLY A 246 6.41 -11.19 -5.18
N LEU A 247 6.39 -11.48 -3.88
CA LEU A 247 7.52 -11.21 -2.99
C LEU A 247 8.54 -12.35 -2.97
N HIS A 248 9.80 -11.97 -2.88
CA HIS A 248 10.86 -12.90 -2.53
C HIS A 248 10.76 -13.26 -1.04
N PRO A 249 11.14 -14.48 -0.58
CA PRO A 249 11.07 -14.88 0.84
C PRO A 249 11.72 -13.90 1.83
N LEU A 250 12.79 -13.21 1.42
CA LEU A 250 13.41 -12.18 2.26
C LEU A 250 12.50 -10.97 2.48
N ASP A 251 11.72 -10.60 1.46
CA ASP A 251 10.80 -9.47 1.53
C ASP A 251 9.56 -9.80 2.37
N VAL A 252 9.16 -11.09 2.41
CA VAL A 252 8.09 -11.57 3.32
C VAL A 252 8.47 -11.31 4.77
N ARG A 253 9.71 -11.57 5.17
CA ARG A 253 10.20 -11.26 6.53
C ARG A 253 10.14 -9.77 6.85
N THR A 254 10.50 -8.93 5.88
CA THR A 254 10.41 -7.49 6.02
C THR A 254 8.96 -7.03 6.18
N LEU A 255 8.04 -7.58 5.39
CA LEU A 255 6.61 -7.32 5.52
C LEU A 255 6.05 -7.73 6.90
N LEU A 256 6.47 -8.88 7.42
CA LEU A 256 6.13 -9.30 8.79
C LEU A 256 6.62 -8.29 9.85
N GLY A 257 7.80 -7.72 9.67
CA GLY A 257 8.32 -6.64 10.51
C GLY A 257 7.42 -5.40 10.47
N VAL A 258 6.90 -5.05 9.29
CA VAL A 258 5.94 -3.95 9.14
C VAL A 258 4.63 -4.24 9.85
N PHE A 259 4.07 -5.46 9.75
CA PHE A 259 2.87 -5.86 10.50
C PHE A 259 3.08 -5.74 12.02
N ARG A 260 4.25 -6.15 12.53
CA ARG A 260 4.59 -5.99 13.95
C ARG A 260 4.64 -4.52 14.36
N THR A 261 5.23 -3.67 13.53
CA THR A 261 5.25 -2.21 13.78
C THR A 261 3.84 -1.60 13.82
N LEU A 262 2.92 -2.03 12.94
CA LEU A 262 1.52 -1.61 12.98
C LEU A 262 0.86 -2.00 14.31
N ILE A 263 1.08 -3.23 14.75
CA ILE A 263 0.52 -3.78 16.00
C ILE A 263 1.08 -3.05 17.23
N GLU A 264 2.38 -2.82 17.28
CA GLU A 264 3.05 -2.06 18.34
C GLU A 264 2.51 -0.62 18.44
N ASN A 265 2.07 -0.05 17.32
CA ASN A 265 1.39 1.25 17.26
C ASN A 265 -0.13 1.19 17.55
N GLY A 266 -0.63 0.05 18.03
CA GLY A 266 -2.01 -0.11 18.49
C GLY A 266 -3.00 -0.58 17.42
N ALA A 267 -2.55 -0.98 16.23
CA ALA A 267 -3.41 -1.54 15.19
C ALA A 267 -3.75 -3.01 15.44
N THR A 268 -4.84 -3.47 14.84
CA THR A 268 -5.15 -4.88 14.64
C THR A 268 -4.87 -5.22 13.17
N VAL A 269 -4.18 -6.32 12.92
CA VAL A 269 -3.82 -6.74 11.56
C VAL A 269 -4.49 -8.08 11.24
N ILE A 270 -5.25 -8.10 10.14
CA ILE A 270 -5.90 -9.30 9.60
C ILE A 270 -5.33 -9.53 8.20
N VAL A 271 -4.86 -10.73 7.93
CA VAL A 271 -4.22 -11.08 6.64
C VAL A 271 -4.88 -12.33 6.08
N ILE A 272 -5.36 -12.27 4.85
CA ILE A 272 -5.72 -13.46 4.07
C ILE A 272 -4.43 -13.94 3.42
N GLU A 273 -3.99 -15.17 3.73
CA GLU A 273 -2.69 -15.64 3.25
C GLU A 273 -2.59 -17.16 3.12
N HIS A 274 -1.67 -17.56 2.25
CA HIS A 274 -1.27 -18.94 2.00
C HIS A 274 0.21 -19.19 2.29
N ASP A 275 1.01 -18.12 2.41
CA ASP A 275 2.43 -18.21 2.71
C ASP A 275 2.66 -18.79 4.10
N LEU A 276 3.49 -19.85 4.20
CA LEU A 276 3.70 -20.57 5.45
C LEU A 276 4.50 -19.77 6.49
N ASP A 277 5.37 -18.85 6.06
CA ASP A 277 6.12 -18.01 6.99
C ASP A 277 5.19 -16.99 7.67
N VAL A 278 4.22 -16.44 6.91
CA VAL A 278 3.17 -15.56 7.46
C VAL A 278 2.26 -16.35 8.41
N ILE A 279 1.80 -17.54 7.99
CA ILE A 279 0.92 -18.39 8.79
C ILE A 279 1.59 -18.77 10.11
N ARG A 280 2.85 -19.20 10.09
CA ARG A 280 3.64 -19.56 11.29
C ARG A 280 3.89 -18.37 12.22
N SER A 281 3.95 -17.17 11.66
CA SER A 281 4.20 -15.92 12.40
C SER A 281 2.95 -15.30 13.01
N ALA A 282 1.77 -15.87 12.75
CA ALA A 282 0.50 -15.37 13.26
C ALA A 282 0.38 -15.54 14.78
N ASP A 283 -0.28 -14.57 15.43
CA ASP A 283 -0.69 -14.72 16.82
C ASP A 283 -1.99 -15.54 16.93
N TYR A 284 -2.81 -15.50 15.88
CA TYR A 284 -4.06 -16.21 15.77
C TYR A 284 -4.34 -16.64 14.33
N LEU A 285 -4.78 -17.86 14.12
CA LEU A 285 -5.16 -18.41 12.83
C LEU A 285 -6.66 -18.68 12.75
N ILE A 286 -7.22 -18.51 11.58
CA ILE A 286 -8.56 -18.95 11.19
C ILE A 286 -8.37 -19.79 9.93
N ASP A 287 -8.55 -21.10 10.02
CA ASP A 287 -8.44 -22.03 8.91
C ASP A 287 -9.81 -22.34 8.35
N MET A 288 -9.99 -22.01 7.06
CA MET A 288 -11.27 -22.15 6.33
C MET A 288 -11.26 -23.43 5.49
N GLY A 289 -12.37 -24.15 5.49
CA GLY A 289 -12.47 -25.39 4.74
C GLY A 289 -13.82 -26.09 4.93
N PRO A 290 -13.82 -27.45 4.88
CA PRO A 290 -12.66 -28.35 4.66
C PRO A 290 -12.19 -28.43 3.21
N GLY A 291 -13.02 -28.04 2.25
CA GLY A 291 -12.76 -27.98 0.81
C GLY A 291 -13.02 -26.60 0.24
N GLY A 292 -13.06 -26.50 -1.11
CA GLY A 292 -13.51 -25.32 -1.85
C GLY A 292 -14.95 -25.48 -2.39
N GLY A 293 -15.57 -24.39 -2.85
CA GLY A 293 -16.91 -24.41 -3.41
C GLY A 293 -17.97 -24.85 -2.38
N GLU A 294 -18.78 -25.83 -2.72
CA GLU A 294 -19.87 -26.31 -1.85
C GLU A 294 -19.39 -26.93 -0.53
N GLU A 295 -18.18 -27.48 -0.51
CA GLU A 295 -17.56 -28.03 0.69
C GLU A 295 -16.84 -26.99 1.55
N GLY A 296 -16.80 -25.72 1.08
CA GLY A 296 -16.18 -24.62 1.78
C GLY A 296 -17.11 -23.88 2.75
N GLY A 297 -16.74 -22.65 3.09
CA GLY A 297 -17.55 -21.72 3.86
C GLY A 297 -17.61 -21.99 5.37
N ARG A 298 -16.76 -22.87 5.91
CA ARG A 298 -16.73 -23.20 7.33
C ARG A 298 -15.36 -22.89 7.93
N VAL A 299 -15.32 -22.54 9.21
CA VAL A 299 -14.10 -22.52 9.99
C VAL A 299 -13.87 -23.92 10.53
N VAL A 300 -12.80 -24.56 10.08
CA VAL A 300 -12.43 -25.93 10.52
C VAL A 300 -11.53 -25.90 11.75
N ALA A 301 -10.72 -24.86 11.88
CA ALA A 301 -9.87 -24.67 13.04
C ALA A 301 -9.65 -23.17 13.30
N CYS A 302 -9.49 -22.79 14.57
CA CYS A 302 -9.04 -21.46 14.95
C CYS A 302 -8.26 -21.54 16.26
N GLY A 303 -7.32 -20.61 16.46
CA GLY A 303 -6.46 -20.55 17.62
C GLY A 303 -5.04 -20.12 17.25
N THR A 304 -4.11 -20.35 18.16
CA THR A 304 -2.68 -20.18 17.87
C THR A 304 -2.22 -21.18 16.80
N PRO A 305 -1.11 -20.92 16.06
CA PRO A 305 -0.55 -21.90 15.13
C PRO A 305 -0.35 -23.31 15.75
N ALA A 306 0.06 -23.38 17.02
CA ALA A 306 0.25 -24.64 17.72
C ALA A 306 -1.08 -25.39 17.99
N GLU A 307 -2.18 -24.68 18.22
CA GLU A 307 -3.51 -25.28 18.39
C GLU A 307 -4.07 -25.76 17.06
N VAL A 308 -3.96 -24.96 16.00
CA VAL A 308 -4.39 -25.34 14.65
C VAL A 308 -3.61 -26.56 14.13
N LYS A 309 -2.31 -26.63 14.41
CA LYS A 309 -1.47 -27.79 14.08
C LYS A 309 -1.97 -29.10 14.68
N ARG A 310 -2.58 -29.06 15.87
CA ARG A 310 -3.09 -30.26 16.56
C ARG A 310 -4.48 -30.68 16.07
N ASN A 311 -5.17 -29.80 15.32
CA ASN A 311 -6.51 -30.12 14.84
C ASN A 311 -6.43 -31.01 13.60
N PRO A 312 -6.94 -32.27 13.67
CA PRO A 312 -6.87 -33.23 12.55
C PRO A 312 -7.70 -32.79 11.32
N GLU A 313 -8.72 -31.93 11.49
CA GLU A 313 -9.54 -31.42 10.41
C GLU A 313 -8.86 -30.30 9.64
N SER A 314 -7.86 -29.63 10.25
CA SER A 314 -7.11 -28.58 9.60
C SER A 314 -6.18 -29.13 8.51
N ARG A 315 -6.41 -28.70 7.28
CA ARG A 315 -5.46 -29.01 6.20
C ARG A 315 -4.19 -28.19 6.33
N THR A 316 -4.30 -26.91 6.68
CA THR A 316 -3.16 -26.03 6.93
C THR A 316 -2.31 -26.51 8.09
N GLY A 317 -2.92 -27.03 9.15
CA GLY A 317 -2.23 -27.56 10.32
C GLY A 317 -1.18 -28.65 10.03
N LYS A 318 -1.33 -29.36 8.92
CA LYS A 318 -0.38 -30.41 8.50
C LYS A 318 0.95 -29.86 7.95
N PHE A 319 1.01 -28.55 7.61
CA PHE A 319 2.16 -27.91 6.96
C PHE A 319 2.86 -26.86 7.84
N ILE A 320 2.31 -26.51 9.00
CA ILE A 320 2.84 -25.51 9.91
C ILE A 320 3.56 -26.08 11.13
#